data_eca2e8df48a2d912ead9757161990a39
#
_entry.id   eca2e8df48a2d912ead9757161990a39
#
_cell.length_a   1.000
_cell.length_b   1.000
_cell.length_c   1.000
_cell.angle_alpha   90.00
_cell.angle_beta   90.00
_cell.angle_gamma   90.00
#
_symmetry.space_group_name_H-M   'P 1'
#
loop_
_entity.id
_entity.type
_entity.pdbx_description
1 polymer ?
#
loop_
_entity_poly.entity_id
_entity_poly.type
_entity_poly.pdbx_seq_one_letter_code
_entity_poly.pdbx_strand_id
1 'polypeptide(L)'
;MMPDTCLHEAFSDSCMGYAEATKLLERACGCFERETSAHYFFENGMRHPGRHAYEWHDPEQDNVAYITYGGLMTQIAALGSELYRQGCRGKTMALIGKTSYPWVLFFLTALCSDMVVVPLDSSLSDEELTKRLRHCRADMVVTESKESLADVEIQGIRRLSFTETRRLLKAGNDLLAAHESDWMGTPVREKQICLMMFTSGTGGRMKVAMLRQENLTMERYVWRDLLNSKDKSLLLYPLSHIAGIGHLRGTLFTGSTTYLSAGFRELLRELAYVKPTIVFVVPAQATLLLEILKGDSVEEGRRRLGGNLRGIVNKGAPLPESMRERFSHYGIDITSEYGLTECCGGVTCSCVRNGRLWSKTGSVGMVIEGINVRIELPDEQGVGEVLIRGQNVFDGYFEDETETKAILKDGVIHTGDIGYLDEDRFLYIVGRKKNVMVLSSGENVIPEELEAELYQIPNVKECLVYEKDGAVAAKVFTGVLGAGEEERLNIALRSLNRSIPGYKRIQKLELISEPLPKTSSGKIVRN
;
A
#
# COMPACT_ATOMS: atom_id res chain seq x y z
N MET A 1 -12.05 27.28 -18.22
CA MET A 1 -11.21 28.31 -17.57
C MET A 1 -11.73 28.46 -16.16
N MET A 2 -10.91 28.18 -15.14
CA MET A 2 -11.27 28.51 -13.75
C MET A 2 -11.16 30.03 -13.54
N PRO A 3 -11.97 30.62 -12.65
CA PRO A 3 -11.85 32.05 -12.31
C PRO A 3 -10.44 32.35 -11.74
N ASP A 4 -9.90 33.52 -12.07
CA ASP A 4 -8.55 33.96 -11.62
C ASP A 4 -8.33 33.91 -10.08
N THR A 5 -9.40 34.05 -9.30
CA THR A 5 -9.37 33.96 -7.83
C THR A 5 -9.00 32.56 -7.32
N CYS A 6 -9.45 31.47 -7.95
CA CYS A 6 -9.09 30.11 -7.56
C CYS A 6 -7.63 29.75 -7.89
N LEU A 7 -7.03 30.43 -8.86
CA LEU A 7 -5.66 30.19 -9.26
C LEU A 7 -4.64 30.89 -8.31
N HIS A 8 -5.06 32.01 -7.69
CA HIS A 8 -4.24 32.70 -6.69
C HIS A 8 -4.09 31.88 -5.39
N GLU A 9 -5.14 31.19 -4.97
CA GLU A 9 -5.12 30.32 -3.78
C GLU A 9 -4.26 29.07 -3.98
N ALA A 10 -4.18 28.54 -5.22
CA ALA A 10 -3.40 27.34 -5.54
C ALA A 10 -1.90 27.49 -5.23
N PHE A 11 -1.38 28.71 -5.21
CA PHE A 11 0.03 29.04 -4.98
C PHE A 11 0.25 30.00 -3.80
N SER A 12 -0.77 30.17 -2.93
CA SER A 12 -0.75 31.14 -1.84
C SER A 12 0.41 30.95 -0.84
N ASP A 13 0.92 29.73 -0.72
CA ASP A 13 2.07 29.41 0.14
C ASP A 13 3.43 29.62 -0.54
N SER A 14 3.46 30.02 -1.82
CA SER A 14 4.68 30.37 -2.55
C SER A 14 4.80 31.88 -2.67
N CYS A 15 5.99 32.41 -2.44
CA CYS A 15 6.31 33.84 -2.68
C CYS A 15 6.28 34.20 -4.17
N MET A 16 5.94 33.26 -5.06
CA MET A 16 5.91 33.40 -6.52
C MET A 16 4.49 33.65 -7.04
N GLY A 17 4.37 34.52 -8.06
CA GLY A 17 3.12 34.72 -8.78
C GLY A 17 2.75 33.48 -9.63
N TYR A 18 1.45 33.30 -9.92
CA TYR A 18 0.92 32.14 -10.69
C TYR A 18 1.68 31.87 -12.00
N ALA A 19 1.91 32.90 -12.82
CA ALA A 19 2.60 32.76 -14.11
C ALA A 19 4.06 32.30 -13.96
N GLU A 20 4.73 32.73 -12.90
CA GLU A 20 6.10 32.36 -12.59
C GLU A 20 6.17 30.91 -12.07
N ALA A 21 5.27 30.53 -11.16
CA ALA A 21 5.14 29.17 -10.68
C ALA A 21 4.84 28.18 -11.83
N THR A 22 3.94 28.54 -12.77
CA THR A 22 3.64 27.70 -13.94
C THR A 22 4.89 27.48 -14.80
N LYS A 23 5.64 28.52 -15.13
CA LYS A 23 6.89 28.40 -15.91
C LYS A 23 7.93 27.55 -15.20
N LEU A 24 8.03 27.67 -13.88
CA LEU A 24 8.91 26.85 -13.05
C LEU A 24 8.53 25.37 -13.14
N LEU A 25 7.25 25.04 -13.02
CA LEU A 25 6.76 23.67 -13.09
C LEU A 25 6.94 23.08 -14.50
N GLU A 26 6.70 23.84 -15.56
CA GLU A 26 6.96 23.44 -16.95
C GLU A 26 8.45 23.11 -17.15
N ARG A 27 9.34 23.95 -16.64
CA ARG A 27 10.79 23.74 -16.71
C ARG A 27 11.22 22.49 -15.94
N ALA A 28 10.70 22.27 -14.73
CA ALA A 28 10.96 21.07 -13.94
C ALA A 28 10.48 19.80 -14.68
N CYS A 29 9.26 19.81 -15.18
CA CYS A 29 8.69 18.69 -15.94
C CYS A 29 9.53 18.35 -17.18
N GLY A 30 10.09 19.34 -17.85
CA GLY A 30 10.97 19.17 -19.00
C GLY A 30 12.31 18.47 -18.68
N CYS A 31 12.71 18.40 -17.42
CA CYS A 31 13.92 17.67 -16.98
C CYS A 31 13.65 16.18 -16.69
N PHE A 32 12.38 15.75 -16.58
CA PHE A 32 12.01 14.39 -16.23
C PHE A 32 11.79 13.54 -17.49
N GLU A 33 12.36 12.34 -17.52
CA GLU A 33 12.02 11.36 -18.56
C GLU A 33 10.54 10.96 -18.46
N ARG A 34 9.91 10.62 -19.58
CA ARG A 34 8.44 10.45 -19.67
C ARG A 34 7.90 9.32 -18.79
N GLU A 35 8.62 8.21 -18.69
CA GLU A 35 8.21 7.06 -17.87
C GLU A 35 8.74 7.19 -16.44
N THR A 36 8.65 8.38 -15.84
CA THR A 36 8.98 8.64 -14.44
C THR A 36 7.77 9.12 -13.66
N SER A 37 7.71 8.76 -12.37
CA SER A 37 6.68 9.28 -11.47
C SER A 37 6.71 10.81 -11.40
N ALA A 38 7.92 11.39 -11.40
CA ALA A 38 8.12 12.83 -11.37
C ALA A 38 7.43 13.52 -12.56
N HIS A 39 7.61 13.00 -13.79
CA HIS A 39 6.96 13.55 -14.98
C HIS A 39 5.43 13.55 -14.83
N TYR A 40 4.83 12.42 -14.50
CA TYR A 40 3.37 12.29 -14.37
C TYR A 40 2.81 13.17 -13.25
N PHE A 41 3.50 13.29 -12.13
CA PHE A 41 3.05 14.11 -11.01
C PHE A 41 3.01 15.58 -11.39
N PHE A 42 4.07 16.08 -12.04
CA PHE A 42 4.15 17.48 -12.47
C PHE A 42 3.18 17.77 -13.60
N GLU A 43 3.05 16.88 -14.60
CA GLU A 43 2.07 17.03 -15.68
C GLU A 43 0.65 17.13 -15.12
N ASN A 44 0.29 16.25 -14.18
CA ASN A 44 -1.06 16.26 -13.59
C ASN A 44 -1.26 17.44 -12.64
N GLY A 45 -0.20 17.86 -11.94
CA GLY A 45 -0.20 19.07 -11.13
C GLY A 45 -0.48 20.33 -11.95
N MET A 46 0.09 20.44 -13.14
CA MET A 46 -0.20 21.53 -14.07
C MET A 46 -1.62 21.48 -14.64
N ARG A 47 -2.19 20.27 -14.81
CA ARG A 47 -3.59 20.13 -15.28
C ARG A 47 -4.64 20.52 -14.24
N HIS A 48 -4.30 20.39 -12.94
CA HIS A 48 -5.24 20.56 -11.83
C HIS A 48 -4.68 21.42 -10.69
N PRO A 49 -4.05 22.59 -10.96
CA PRO A 49 -3.25 23.30 -9.97
C PRO A 49 -4.01 23.73 -8.70
N GLY A 50 -5.27 24.11 -8.83
CA GLY A 50 -6.11 24.57 -7.71
C GLY A 50 -6.86 23.47 -6.96
N ARG A 51 -6.70 22.19 -7.34
CA ARG A 51 -7.37 21.09 -6.62
C ARG A 51 -6.56 20.65 -5.42
N HIS A 52 -7.23 20.18 -4.37
CA HIS A 52 -6.57 19.55 -3.22
C HIS A 52 -5.92 18.23 -3.67
N ALA A 53 -4.63 18.09 -3.43
CA ALA A 53 -3.92 16.83 -3.59
C ALA A 53 -4.02 16.02 -2.29
N TYR A 54 -3.65 16.63 -1.17
CA TYR A 54 -3.73 16.02 0.15
C TYR A 54 -4.46 16.90 1.13
N GLU A 55 -5.20 16.27 2.04
CA GLU A 55 -5.87 16.88 3.19
C GLU A 55 -5.46 16.14 4.47
N TRP A 56 -5.43 16.83 5.60
CA TRP A 56 -5.13 16.24 6.92
C TRP A 56 -5.77 17.05 8.03
N HIS A 57 -5.88 16.48 9.23
CA HIS A 57 -6.30 17.22 10.40
C HIS A 57 -5.13 18.05 10.95
N ASP A 58 -5.34 19.35 11.10
CA ASP A 58 -4.42 20.24 11.78
C ASP A 58 -4.81 20.31 13.29
N PRO A 59 -4.00 19.71 14.20
CA PRO A 59 -4.34 19.69 15.60
C PRO A 59 -4.21 21.07 16.29
N GLU A 60 -3.45 22.02 15.71
CA GLU A 60 -3.27 23.35 16.28
C GLU A 60 -4.50 24.23 16.02
N GLN A 61 -5.13 24.07 14.85
CA GLN A 61 -6.30 24.86 14.45
C GLN A 61 -7.62 24.10 14.57
N ASP A 62 -7.58 22.81 14.92
CA ASP A 62 -8.71 21.89 14.96
C ASP A 62 -9.59 21.95 13.69
N ASN A 63 -8.93 22.00 12.54
CA ASN A 63 -9.57 22.05 11.22
C ASN A 63 -8.91 21.09 10.23
N VAL A 64 -9.46 21.00 9.03
CA VAL A 64 -8.85 20.28 7.91
C VAL A 64 -7.95 21.23 7.14
N ALA A 65 -6.64 20.98 7.24
CA ALA A 65 -5.65 21.61 6.38
C ALA A 65 -5.53 20.87 5.05
N TYR A 66 -5.03 21.53 4.03
CA TYR A 66 -4.84 20.95 2.71
C TYR A 66 -3.65 21.55 1.97
N ILE A 67 -3.18 20.84 0.95
CA ILE A 67 -2.27 21.34 -0.07
C ILE A 67 -2.88 21.11 -1.44
N THR A 68 -2.82 22.13 -2.29
CA THR A 68 -3.24 22.01 -3.69
C THR A 68 -2.17 21.33 -4.54
N TYR A 69 -2.53 20.81 -5.71
CA TYR A 69 -1.55 20.24 -6.63
C TYR A 69 -0.45 21.22 -7.02
N GLY A 70 -0.81 22.46 -7.35
CA GLY A 70 0.14 23.50 -7.69
C GLY A 70 1.08 23.83 -6.53
N GLY A 71 0.53 24.02 -5.33
CA GLY A 71 1.29 24.25 -4.10
C GLY A 71 2.23 23.11 -3.78
N LEU A 72 1.76 21.86 -3.88
CA LEU A 72 2.59 20.67 -3.66
C LEU A 72 3.80 20.63 -4.60
N MET A 73 3.58 20.82 -5.91
CA MET A 73 4.67 20.77 -6.90
C MET A 73 5.69 21.91 -6.64
N THR A 74 5.23 23.09 -6.28
CA THR A 74 6.11 24.21 -5.91
C THR A 74 6.92 23.90 -4.65
N GLN A 75 6.31 23.29 -3.64
CA GLN A 75 7.03 22.90 -2.43
C GLN A 75 8.02 21.75 -2.68
N ILE A 76 7.70 20.80 -3.57
CA ILE A 76 8.66 19.77 -4.01
C ILE A 76 9.89 20.41 -4.65
N ALA A 77 9.68 21.38 -5.55
CA ALA A 77 10.79 22.08 -6.20
C ALA A 77 11.63 22.89 -5.19
N ALA A 78 11.00 23.59 -4.25
CA ALA A 78 11.69 24.34 -3.21
C ALA A 78 12.50 23.43 -2.28
N LEU A 79 11.86 22.38 -1.75
CA LEU A 79 12.56 21.44 -0.86
C LEU A 79 13.69 20.72 -1.59
N GLY A 80 13.48 20.28 -2.83
CA GLY A 80 14.49 19.64 -3.67
C GLY A 80 15.71 20.56 -3.89
N SER A 81 15.47 21.85 -4.19
CA SER A 81 16.52 22.85 -4.36
C SER A 81 17.38 23.00 -3.11
N GLU A 82 16.74 23.13 -1.94
CA GLU A 82 17.47 23.26 -0.67
C GLU A 82 18.23 21.98 -0.29
N LEU A 83 17.62 20.80 -0.49
CA LEU A 83 18.29 19.51 -0.24
C LEU A 83 19.52 19.34 -1.15
N TYR A 84 19.45 19.74 -2.42
CA TYR A 84 20.59 19.69 -3.33
C TYR A 84 21.70 20.67 -2.91
N ARG A 85 21.36 21.92 -2.56
CA ARG A 85 22.32 22.87 -1.99
C ARG A 85 23.03 22.29 -0.76
N GLN A 86 22.33 21.47 0.00
CA GLN A 86 22.87 20.77 1.15
C GLN A 86 23.66 19.49 0.80
N GLY A 87 23.88 19.16 -0.48
CA GLY A 87 24.65 18.00 -0.93
C GLY A 87 23.91 16.67 -0.88
N CYS A 88 22.58 16.68 -0.92
CA CYS A 88 21.76 15.45 -0.85
C CYS A 88 21.56 14.77 -2.21
N ARG A 89 22.04 15.32 -3.31
CA ARG A 89 21.98 14.69 -4.63
C ARG A 89 22.71 13.34 -4.64
N GLY A 90 22.10 12.31 -5.24
CA GLY A 90 22.62 10.94 -5.30
C GLY A 90 22.62 10.21 -3.96
N LYS A 91 21.97 10.75 -2.92
CA LYS A 91 21.97 10.20 -1.56
C LYS A 91 20.76 9.34 -1.26
N THR A 92 20.93 8.41 -0.32
CA THR A 92 19.86 7.57 0.23
C THR A 92 19.26 8.24 1.47
N MET A 93 17.96 8.57 1.39
CA MET A 93 17.18 9.19 2.45
C MET A 93 16.27 8.18 3.12
N ALA A 94 16.46 7.87 4.38
CA ALA A 94 15.51 7.14 5.19
C ALA A 94 14.43 8.08 5.76
N LEU A 95 13.16 7.68 5.66
CA LEU A 95 12.02 8.41 6.24
C LEU A 95 11.40 7.59 7.36
N ILE A 96 11.36 8.17 8.58
CA ILE A 96 10.83 7.53 9.78
C ILE A 96 9.83 8.48 10.43
N GLY A 97 8.58 8.05 10.57
CA GLY A 97 7.55 8.88 11.19
C GLY A 97 6.14 8.39 10.88
N LYS A 98 5.17 8.98 11.59
CA LYS A 98 3.76 8.76 11.32
C LYS A 98 3.33 9.45 10.03
N THR A 99 2.21 9.00 9.48
CA THR A 99 1.58 9.66 8.32
C THR A 99 1.33 11.13 8.63
N SER A 100 1.99 12.02 7.88
CA SER A 100 1.87 13.47 8.02
C SER A 100 2.23 14.15 6.70
N TYR A 101 1.77 15.39 6.52
CA TYR A 101 2.10 16.12 5.30
C TYR A 101 3.62 16.35 5.11
N PRO A 102 4.42 16.73 6.12
CA PRO A 102 5.87 16.81 5.96
C PRO A 102 6.49 15.48 5.50
N TRP A 103 6.04 14.34 6.04
CA TRP A 103 6.51 13.02 5.60
C TRP A 103 6.26 12.83 4.08
N VAL A 104 5.02 13.12 3.65
CA VAL A 104 4.62 13.03 2.24
C VAL A 104 5.46 13.94 1.36
N LEU A 105 5.71 15.17 1.79
CA LEU A 105 6.50 16.15 1.05
C LEU A 105 7.95 15.68 0.86
N PHE A 106 8.62 15.20 1.92
CA PHE A 106 9.99 14.67 1.80
C PHE A 106 10.03 13.44 0.89
N PHE A 107 9.06 12.53 1.03
CA PHE A 107 8.96 11.33 0.18
C PHE A 107 8.84 11.69 -1.30
N LEU A 108 7.90 12.56 -1.65
CA LEU A 108 7.67 12.98 -3.03
C LEU A 108 8.84 13.81 -3.57
N THR A 109 9.48 14.63 -2.74
CA THR A 109 10.66 15.37 -3.13
C THR A 109 11.80 14.43 -3.50
N ALA A 110 12.05 13.38 -2.72
CA ALA A 110 13.06 12.38 -3.05
C ALA A 110 12.73 11.64 -4.35
N LEU A 111 11.46 11.24 -4.56
CA LEU A 111 11.01 10.60 -5.81
C LEU A 111 11.16 11.49 -7.05
N CYS A 112 10.99 12.80 -6.90
CA CYS A 112 11.16 13.78 -7.98
C CYS A 112 12.60 14.31 -8.08
N SER A 113 13.57 13.58 -7.52
CA SER A 113 14.98 13.98 -7.43
C SER A 113 15.91 12.83 -7.83
N ASP A 114 17.18 13.14 -8.02
CA ASP A 114 18.25 12.14 -8.09
C ASP A 114 18.62 11.67 -6.67
N MET A 115 17.67 11.00 -6.01
CA MET A 115 17.79 10.48 -4.65
C MET A 115 17.09 9.12 -4.55
N VAL A 116 17.45 8.34 -3.53
CA VAL A 116 16.76 7.10 -3.18
C VAL A 116 16.04 7.29 -1.85
N VAL A 117 14.75 6.99 -1.77
CA VAL A 117 13.99 7.06 -0.52
C VAL A 117 13.74 5.68 0.08
N VAL A 118 13.84 5.57 1.40
CA VAL A 118 13.65 4.32 2.17
C VAL A 118 12.65 4.59 3.30
N PRO A 119 11.38 4.30 3.12
CA PRO A 119 10.38 4.38 4.18
C PRO A 119 10.61 3.30 5.25
N LEU A 120 10.67 3.70 6.51
CA LEU A 120 10.82 2.81 7.65
C LEU A 120 9.67 2.98 8.64
N ASP A 121 9.29 1.89 9.28
CA ASP A 121 8.22 1.87 10.28
C ASP A 121 8.70 2.54 11.57
N SER A 122 8.00 3.56 12.03
CA SER A 122 8.32 4.30 13.25
C SER A 122 8.03 3.54 14.54
N SER A 123 7.37 2.39 14.45
CA SER A 123 7.11 1.51 15.61
C SER A 123 8.27 0.55 15.92
N LEU A 124 9.29 0.50 15.07
CA LEU A 124 10.47 -0.33 15.28
C LEU A 124 11.32 0.19 16.44
N SER A 125 12.00 -0.72 17.14
CA SER A 125 12.98 -0.34 18.17
C SER A 125 14.19 0.38 17.54
N ASP A 126 14.89 1.18 18.34
CA ASP A 126 16.09 1.90 17.89
C ASP A 126 17.18 0.94 17.40
N GLU A 127 17.29 -0.24 18.02
CA GLU A 127 18.21 -1.30 17.57
C GLU A 127 17.85 -1.77 16.16
N GLU A 128 16.57 -2.05 15.91
CA GLU A 128 16.10 -2.50 14.58
C GLU A 128 16.20 -1.39 13.54
N LEU A 129 15.88 -0.15 13.90
CA LEU A 129 16.10 1.02 13.04
C LEU A 129 17.57 1.19 12.68
N THR A 130 18.47 1.06 13.65
CA THR A 130 19.92 1.12 13.44
C THR A 130 20.39 0.05 12.46
N LYS A 131 19.93 -1.20 12.61
CA LYS A 131 20.22 -2.29 11.68
C LYS A 131 19.76 -1.98 10.25
N ARG A 132 18.52 -1.48 10.11
CA ARG A 132 17.95 -1.15 8.81
C ARG A 132 18.65 0.01 8.13
N LEU A 133 18.95 1.08 8.86
CA LEU A 133 19.66 2.24 8.35
C LEU A 133 21.08 1.87 7.84
N ARG A 134 21.78 1.00 8.57
CA ARG A 134 23.08 0.46 8.13
C ARG A 134 22.93 -0.42 6.90
N HIS A 135 21.94 -1.31 6.89
CA HIS A 135 21.70 -2.25 5.80
C HIS A 135 21.37 -1.56 4.48
N CYS A 136 20.54 -0.51 4.49
CA CYS A 136 20.21 0.26 3.29
C CYS A 136 21.25 1.37 2.98
N ARG A 137 22.32 1.46 3.73
CA ARG A 137 23.39 2.50 3.59
C ARG A 137 22.81 3.91 3.56
N ALA A 138 21.90 4.22 4.48
CA ALA A 138 21.30 5.55 4.53
C ALA A 138 22.36 6.64 4.78
N ASP A 139 22.42 7.62 3.89
CA ASP A 139 23.26 8.82 4.04
C ASP A 139 22.61 9.84 4.97
N MET A 140 21.29 9.86 4.99
CA MET A 140 20.50 10.78 5.80
C MET A 140 19.22 10.12 6.33
N VAL A 141 18.73 10.65 7.44
CA VAL A 141 17.45 10.29 8.03
C VAL A 141 16.61 11.53 8.29
N VAL A 142 15.32 11.45 7.96
CA VAL A 142 14.34 12.49 8.28
C VAL A 142 13.27 11.87 9.19
N THR A 143 12.99 12.53 10.31
CA THR A 143 12.09 12.02 11.34
C THR A 143 11.25 13.12 11.98
N GLU A 144 10.33 12.77 12.88
CA GLU A 144 9.42 13.71 13.56
C GLU A 144 10.18 14.80 14.33
N SER A 145 11.19 14.40 15.12
CA SER A 145 12.13 15.30 15.76
C SER A 145 13.55 14.70 15.76
N LYS A 146 14.58 15.53 15.97
CA LYS A 146 15.97 15.02 16.05
C LYS A 146 16.19 14.13 17.27
N GLU A 147 15.43 14.36 18.32
CA GLU A 147 15.45 13.60 19.57
C GLU A 147 14.80 12.21 19.42
N SER A 148 13.91 12.03 18.44
CA SER A 148 13.21 10.75 18.19
C SER A 148 14.13 9.57 17.89
N LEU A 149 15.40 9.84 17.57
CA LEU A 149 16.41 8.83 17.27
C LEU A 149 17.69 9.07 18.09
N ALA A 150 17.56 9.52 19.34
CA ALA A 150 18.70 9.85 20.20
C ALA A 150 19.64 8.66 20.39
N ASP A 151 19.07 7.46 20.53
CA ASP A 151 19.80 6.20 20.78
C ASP A 151 20.21 5.46 19.51
N VAL A 152 19.86 6.00 18.32
CA VAL A 152 20.32 5.42 17.03
C VAL A 152 21.74 5.85 16.71
N GLU A 153 22.70 4.98 16.95
CA GLU A 153 24.13 5.24 16.72
C GLU A 153 24.57 4.88 15.30
N ILE A 154 24.60 5.87 14.40
CA ILE A 154 25.23 5.73 13.09
C ILE A 154 26.14 6.93 12.85
N GLN A 155 27.46 6.71 12.81
CA GLN A 155 28.44 7.75 12.53
C GLN A 155 28.24 8.31 11.12
N GLY A 156 28.25 9.63 11.01
CA GLY A 156 28.23 10.34 9.72
C GLY A 156 26.84 10.43 9.07
N ILE A 157 25.79 9.84 9.65
CA ILE A 157 24.45 10.01 9.11
C ILE A 157 23.93 11.42 9.37
N ARG A 158 23.44 12.07 8.33
CA ARG A 158 22.82 13.37 8.46
C ARG A 158 21.41 13.25 9.03
N ARG A 159 21.04 14.07 9.98
CA ARG A 159 19.72 14.09 10.61
C ARG A 159 18.96 15.36 10.25
N LEU A 160 17.75 15.20 9.73
CA LEU A 160 16.78 16.26 9.50
C LEU A 160 15.48 15.94 10.28
N SER A 161 14.71 16.97 10.56
CA SER A 161 13.41 16.82 11.21
C SER A 161 12.27 17.41 10.38
N PHE A 162 11.08 16.82 10.47
CA PHE A 162 9.87 17.40 9.88
C PHE A 162 9.56 18.79 10.44
N THR A 163 10.01 19.11 11.65
CA THR A 163 9.86 20.45 12.23
C THR A 163 10.68 21.53 11.47
N GLU A 164 11.68 21.11 10.71
CA GLU A 164 12.51 22.01 9.89
C GLU A 164 11.89 22.34 8.52
N THR A 165 10.78 21.68 8.15
CA THR A 165 10.17 21.79 6.81
C THR A 165 9.94 23.24 6.40
N ARG A 166 9.36 24.09 7.26
CA ARG A 166 9.10 25.50 6.96
C ARG A 166 10.39 26.27 6.66
N ARG A 167 11.45 26.03 7.43
CA ARG A 167 12.78 26.67 7.23
C ARG A 167 13.40 26.23 5.90
N LEU A 168 13.33 24.92 5.59
CA LEU A 168 13.89 24.36 4.35
C LEU A 168 13.13 24.88 3.12
N LEU A 169 11.80 24.94 3.18
CA LEU A 169 10.97 25.50 2.11
C LEU A 169 11.30 26.96 1.85
N LYS A 170 11.47 27.77 2.90
CA LYS A 170 11.85 29.18 2.73
C LYS A 170 13.17 29.31 2.01
N ALA A 171 14.21 28.60 2.47
CA ALA A 171 15.54 28.63 1.84
C ALA A 171 15.50 28.14 0.37
N GLY A 172 14.70 27.10 0.08
CA GLY A 172 14.53 26.62 -1.29
C GLY A 172 13.77 27.59 -2.20
N ASN A 173 12.78 28.30 -1.69
CA ASN A 173 12.09 29.35 -2.44
C ASN A 173 13.06 30.52 -2.77
N ASP A 174 13.93 30.90 -1.84
CA ASP A 174 14.95 31.91 -2.10
C ASP A 174 15.90 31.49 -3.25
N LEU A 175 16.31 30.22 -3.30
CA LEU A 175 17.12 29.66 -4.40
C LEU A 175 16.38 29.65 -5.74
N LEU A 176 15.10 29.30 -5.74
CA LEU A 176 14.26 29.28 -6.94
C LEU A 176 14.09 30.71 -7.50
N ALA A 177 13.82 31.68 -6.62
CA ALA A 177 13.68 33.08 -7.00
C ALA A 177 14.98 33.68 -7.54
N ALA A 178 16.13 33.26 -6.99
CA ALA A 178 17.47 33.67 -7.47
C ALA A 178 17.93 32.93 -8.74
N HIS A 179 17.17 31.93 -9.23
CA HIS A 179 17.56 31.01 -10.30
C HIS A 179 18.86 30.21 -10.03
N GLU A 180 19.15 29.93 -8.75
CA GLU A 180 20.33 29.21 -8.28
C GLU A 180 20.07 27.73 -7.93
N SER A 181 19.01 27.17 -8.45
CA SER A 181 18.59 25.79 -8.15
C SER A 181 19.21 24.76 -9.09
N ASP A 182 20.16 23.97 -8.59
CA ASP A 182 20.71 22.82 -9.31
C ASP A 182 19.68 21.69 -9.53
N TRP A 183 18.68 21.62 -8.65
CA TRP A 183 17.59 20.63 -8.76
C TRP A 183 16.81 20.84 -10.05
N MET A 184 16.56 22.09 -10.45
CA MET A 184 15.80 22.45 -11.66
C MET A 184 16.47 22.03 -12.98
N GLY A 185 17.73 21.64 -12.96
CA GLY A 185 18.48 21.17 -14.14
C GLY A 185 18.85 19.70 -14.09
N THR A 186 18.48 19.00 -13.02
CA THR A 186 18.88 17.61 -12.82
C THR A 186 17.83 16.65 -13.41
N PRO A 187 18.20 15.77 -14.36
CA PRO A 187 17.26 14.82 -14.94
C PRO A 187 16.89 13.73 -13.93
N VAL A 188 15.60 13.35 -13.90
CA VAL A 188 15.13 12.10 -13.28
C VAL A 188 14.94 11.08 -14.39
N ARG A 189 15.56 9.92 -14.26
CA ARG A 189 15.65 8.91 -15.34
C ARG A 189 14.76 7.69 -15.03
N GLU A 190 14.19 7.10 -16.08
CA GLU A 190 13.31 5.95 -15.99
C GLU A 190 13.91 4.75 -15.23
N LYS A 191 15.19 4.44 -15.52
CA LYS A 191 15.91 3.30 -14.91
C LYS A 191 16.61 3.60 -13.59
N GLN A 192 16.47 4.82 -13.08
CA GLN A 192 17.04 5.21 -11.79
C GLN A 192 16.31 4.49 -10.65
N ILE A 193 17.06 3.85 -9.74
CA ILE A 193 16.52 3.40 -8.46
C ILE A 193 16.11 4.64 -7.66
N CYS A 194 14.85 4.68 -7.24
CA CYS A 194 14.29 5.83 -6.51
C CYS A 194 13.65 5.45 -5.18
N LEU A 195 13.30 4.16 -5.01
CA LEU A 195 12.63 3.67 -3.82
C LEU A 195 13.24 2.33 -3.41
N MET A 196 13.56 2.19 -2.14
CA MET A 196 13.93 0.92 -1.53
C MET A 196 12.93 0.58 -0.42
N MET A 197 12.42 -0.65 -0.43
CA MET A 197 11.38 -1.10 0.50
C MET A 197 11.84 -2.36 1.23
N PHE A 198 11.80 -2.32 2.56
CA PHE A 198 11.99 -3.53 3.36
C PHE A 198 10.81 -4.49 3.17
N THR A 199 11.11 -5.75 2.91
CA THR A 199 10.11 -6.80 2.81
C THR A 199 10.15 -7.70 4.03
N SER A 200 8.99 -8.20 4.43
CA SER A 200 8.90 -9.23 5.48
C SER A 200 9.35 -10.58 4.91
N GLY A 201 10.63 -10.80 4.86
CA GLY A 201 11.22 -12.07 4.41
C GLY A 201 10.75 -13.23 5.29
N THR A 202 10.38 -14.34 4.65
CA THR A 202 9.84 -15.53 5.31
C THR A 202 10.88 -16.39 6.03
N GLY A 203 12.11 -15.89 6.16
CA GLY A 203 13.22 -16.61 6.80
C GLY A 203 14.01 -15.78 7.82
N GLY A 204 13.43 -14.70 8.36
CA GLY A 204 14.10 -13.86 9.38
C GLY A 204 15.23 -12.97 8.86
N ARG A 205 15.61 -13.06 7.57
CA ARG A 205 16.57 -12.16 6.95
C ARG A 205 15.89 -10.90 6.42
N MET A 206 16.51 -9.76 6.69
CA MET A 206 16.07 -8.49 6.11
C MET A 206 16.36 -8.50 4.61
N LYS A 207 15.36 -8.20 3.80
CA LYS A 207 15.49 -8.01 2.36
C LYS A 207 15.02 -6.60 2.00
N VAL A 208 15.70 -5.96 1.06
CA VAL A 208 15.37 -4.61 0.60
C VAL A 208 15.16 -4.65 -0.91
N ALA A 209 13.92 -4.54 -1.34
CA ALA A 209 13.56 -4.48 -2.76
C ALA A 209 13.94 -3.12 -3.35
N MET A 210 14.63 -3.11 -4.48
CA MET A 210 15.00 -1.91 -5.23
C MET A 210 14.01 -1.66 -6.35
N LEU A 211 13.41 -0.47 -6.36
CA LEU A 211 12.40 -0.07 -7.34
C LEU A 211 12.88 1.13 -8.14
N ARG A 212 12.73 1.05 -9.47
CA ARG A 212 13.05 2.11 -10.42
C ARG A 212 11.86 3.04 -10.64
N GLN A 213 12.12 4.21 -11.20
CA GLN A 213 11.08 5.15 -11.61
C GLN A 213 10.05 4.49 -12.53
N GLU A 214 10.51 3.78 -13.57
CA GLU A 214 9.62 3.07 -14.51
C GLU A 214 8.72 2.02 -13.86
N ASN A 215 9.21 1.32 -12.81
CA ASN A 215 8.37 0.35 -12.09
C ASN A 215 7.16 1.02 -11.44
N LEU A 216 7.39 2.21 -10.88
CA LEU A 216 6.37 2.97 -10.16
C LEU A 216 5.28 3.53 -11.08
N THR A 217 5.57 3.76 -12.37
CA THR A 217 4.60 4.34 -13.31
C THR A 217 3.52 3.37 -13.74
N MET A 218 3.77 2.05 -13.64
CA MET A 218 2.76 1.03 -13.99
C MET A 218 1.49 1.13 -13.13
N GLU A 219 1.58 1.65 -11.92
CA GLU A 219 0.39 1.84 -11.09
C GLU A 219 -0.62 2.83 -11.66
N ARG A 220 -0.25 3.70 -12.62
CA ARG A 220 -1.22 4.59 -13.30
C ARG A 220 -2.37 3.81 -13.94
N TYR A 221 -2.10 2.60 -14.43
CA TYR A 221 -3.14 1.72 -15.02
C TYR A 221 -4.10 1.17 -13.97
N VAL A 222 -3.65 0.95 -12.73
CA VAL A 222 -4.50 0.57 -11.60
C VAL A 222 -5.45 1.71 -11.26
N TRP A 223 -4.90 2.92 -11.13
CA TRP A 223 -5.61 4.06 -10.58
C TRP A 223 -6.54 4.74 -11.59
N ARG A 224 -6.18 4.73 -12.89
CA ARG A 224 -6.91 5.39 -13.98
C ARG A 224 -8.40 5.06 -14.01
N ASP A 225 -8.73 3.79 -13.80
CA ASP A 225 -10.11 3.31 -13.89
C ASP A 225 -10.81 3.31 -12.52
N LEU A 226 -10.04 3.28 -11.44
CA LEU A 226 -10.53 3.20 -10.07
C LEU A 226 -10.93 4.56 -9.49
N LEU A 227 -10.10 5.57 -9.71
CA LEU A 227 -10.27 6.94 -9.21
C LEU A 227 -10.32 7.94 -10.36
N ASN A 228 -11.00 9.03 -10.14
CA ASN A 228 -10.99 10.20 -11.00
C ASN A 228 -10.83 11.48 -10.17
N SER A 229 -10.69 12.60 -10.83
CA SER A 229 -10.43 13.87 -10.18
C SER A 229 -11.53 14.37 -9.21
N LYS A 230 -12.70 13.74 -9.17
CA LYS A 230 -13.79 14.06 -8.22
C LYS A 230 -13.78 13.16 -6.99
N ASP A 231 -12.96 12.10 -7.00
CA ASP A 231 -12.92 11.17 -5.91
C ASP A 231 -12.06 11.70 -4.74
N LYS A 232 -12.46 11.31 -3.56
CA LYS A 232 -11.72 11.51 -2.32
C LYS A 232 -11.50 10.16 -1.66
N SER A 233 -10.26 9.87 -1.31
CA SER A 233 -9.88 8.64 -0.63
C SER A 233 -9.31 8.91 0.77
N LEU A 234 -9.29 7.89 1.61
CA LEU A 234 -8.74 7.94 2.96
C LEU A 234 -7.55 6.98 3.06
N LEU A 235 -6.37 7.50 3.37
CA LEU A 235 -5.13 6.73 3.49
C LEU A 235 -5.03 6.09 4.88
N LEU A 236 -5.28 4.79 4.95
CA LEU A 236 -5.22 3.99 6.18
C LEU A 236 -3.99 3.06 6.24
N TYR A 237 -3.32 2.84 5.12
CA TYR A 237 -2.14 1.99 5.07
C TYR A 237 -0.90 2.69 5.64
N PRO A 238 -0.04 1.97 6.38
CA PRO A 238 1.25 2.49 6.77
C PRO A 238 2.09 2.88 5.54
N LEU A 239 2.74 4.03 5.60
CA LEU A 239 3.62 4.51 4.53
C LEU A 239 4.97 3.78 4.48
N SER A 240 5.27 2.94 5.45
CA SER A 240 6.37 1.95 5.42
C SER A 240 6.07 0.73 4.54
N HIS A 241 4.83 0.61 4.03
CA HIS A 241 4.37 -0.46 3.15
C HIS A 241 4.11 0.01 1.72
N ILE A 242 4.43 -0.85 0.74
CA ILE A 242 4.22 -0.53 -0.69
C ILE A 242 2.76 -0.19 -1.02
N ALA A 243 1.77 -0.78 -0.32
CA ALA A 243 0.36 -0.45 -0.51
C ALA A 243 0.04 1.00 -0.10
N GLY A 244 0.63 1.50 0.99
CA GLY A 244 0.49 2.89 1.41
C GLY A 244 1.16 3.86 0.43
N ILE A 245 2.37 3.50 -0.02
CA ILE A 245 3.10 4.25 -1.05
C ILE A 245 2.32 4.29 -2.37
N GLY A 246 1.73 3.17 -2.79
CA GLY A 246 0.90 3.11 -4.00
C GLY A 246 -0.33 3.99 -3.87
N HIS A 247 -1.06 3.94 -2.75
CA HIS A 247 -2.22 4.81 -2.53
C HIS A 247 -1.82 6.31 -2.55
N LEU A 248 -0.74 6.68 -1.89
CA LEU A 248 -0.23 8.05 -1.90
C LEU A 248 0.03 8.55 -3.32
N ARG A 249 0.68 7.74 -4.17
CA ARG A 249 0.99 8.09 -5.56
C ARG A 249 -0.24 8.04 -6.48
N GLY A 250 -1.19 7.15 -6.19
CA GLY A 250 -2.44 7.03 -6.96
C GLY A 250 -3.21 8.34 -7.08
N THR A 251 -3.22 9.14 -6.01
CA THR A 251 -3.73 10.51 -6.00
C THR A 251 -3.13 11.33 -7.13
N LEU A 252 -1.80 11.33 -7.23
CA LEU A 252 -1.05 12.17 -8.17
C LEU A 252 -1.22 11.72 -9.63
N PHE A 253 -1.53 10.44 -9.88
CA PHE A 253 -1.84 9.95 -11.23
C PHE A 253 -3.25 10.31 -11.69
N THR A 254 -4.21 10.50 -10.78
CA THR A 254 -5.63 10.63 -11.12
C THR A 254 -6.19 12.03 -10.95
N GLY A 255 -5.47 12.92 -10.27
CA GLY A 255 -5.98 14.24 -9.90
C GLY A 255 -7.06 14.19 -8.80
N SER A 256 -7.18 13.06 -8.07
CA SER A 256 -8.10 12.88 -6.94
C SER A 256 -7.54 13.55 -5.67
N THR A 257 -8.28 13.50 -4.57
CA THR A 257 -7.84 13.99 -3.27
C THR A 257 -7.62 12.81 -2.32
N THR A 258 -6.51 12.76 -1.59
CA THR A 258 -6.31 11.80 -0.50
C THR A 258 -6.23 12.51 0.84
N TYR A 259 -7.04 12.06 1.79
CA TYR A 259 -6.95 12.47 3.18
C TYR A 259 -5.91 11.60 3.91
N LEU A 260 -4.94 12.25 4.55
CA LEU A 260 -3.88 11.61 5.34
C LEU A 260 -4.43 11.31 6.75
N SER A 261 -4.87 10.08 6.98
CA SER A 261 -5.47 9.68 8.25
C SER A 261 -4.44 9.65 9.39
N ALA A 262 -4.86 10.08 10.57
CA ALA A 262 -4.08 9.93 11.81
C ALA A 262 -4.03 8.47 12.31
N GLY A 263 -4.75 7.57 11.66
CA GLY A 263 -4.78 6.15 11.94
C GLY A 263 -6.16 5.62 12.29
N PHE A 264 -6.22 4.30 12.47
CA PHE A 264 -7.50 3.60 12.56
C PHE A 264 -8.36 4.02 13.78
N ARG A 265 -7.78 4.55 14.83
CA ARG A 265 -8.53 5.02 16.02
C ARG A 265 -9.42 6.23 15.71
N GLU A 266 -8.99 7.08 14.76
CA GLU A 266 -9.70 8.28 14.35
C GLU A 266 -10.68 8.02 13.18
N LEU A 267 -10.69 6.81 12.63
CA LEU A 267 -11.41 6.46 11.41
C LEU A 267 -12.89 6.90 11.41
N LEU A 268 -13.61 6.64 12.49
CA LEU A 268 -15.05 7.01 12.59
C LEU A 268 -15.27 8.51 12.52
N ARG A 269 -14.43 9.25 13.25
CA ARG A 269 -14.46 10.72 13.24
C ARG A 269 -14.11 11.22 11.83
N GLU A 270 -13.06 10.68 11.23
CA GLU A 270 -12.59 11.07 9.91
C GLU A 270 -13.60 10.75 8.81
N LEU A 271 -14.25 9.59 8.82
CA LEU A 271 -15.28 9.24 7.85
C LEU A 271 -16.42 10.27 7.80
N ALA A 272 -16.83 10.80 8.95
CA ALA A 272 -17.95 11.72 9.06
C ALA A 272 -17.69 13.07 8.35
N TYR A 273 -16.47 13.60 8.42
CA TYR A 273 -16.15 14.90 7.82
C TYR A 273 -15.39 14.78 6.48
N VAL A 274 -14.55 13.75 6.29
CA VAL A 274 -13.85 13.51 5.02
C VAL A 274 -14.82 13.11 3.92
N LYS A 275 -15.83 12.28 4.26
CA LYS A 275 -16.85 11.74 3.35
C LYS A 275 -16.21 11.08 2.11
N PRO A 276 -15.33 10.10 2.29
CA PRO A 276 -14.59 9.49 1.19
C PRO A 276 -15.53 8.79 0.22
N THR A 277 -15.13 8.72 -1.06
CA THR A 277 -15.83 7.95 -2.10
C THR A 277 -15.31 6.53 -2.21
N ILE A 278 -14.01 6.32 -1.90
CA ILE A 278 -13.34 5.03 -1.87
C ILE A 278 -12.44 4.96 -0.63
N VAL A 279 -12.38 3.78 -0.01
CA VAL A 279 -11.48 3.48 1.10
C VAL A 279 -10.67 2.22 0.78
N PHE A 280 -9.38 2.25 1.12
CA PHE A 280 -8.47 1.13 0.95
C PHE A 280 -8.18 0.49 2.30
N VAL A 281 -8.36 -0.83 2.40
CA VAL A 281 -8.32 -1.54 3.68
C VAL A 281 -7.57 -2.87 3.58
N VAL A 282 -7.12 -3.37 4.72
CA VAL A 282 -6.79 -4.78 4.93
C VAL A 282 -7.99 -5.51 5.55
N PRO A 283 -8.08 -6.85 5.52
CA PRO A 283 -9.26 -7.59 6.02
C PRO A 283 -9.68 -7.23 7.44
N ALA A 284 -8.73 -7.02 8.36
CA ALA A 284 -9.04 -6.63 9.74
C ALA A 284 -9.76 -5.27 9.82
N GLN A 285 -9.39 -4.32 8.96
CA GLN A 285 -10.03 -3.01 8.88
C GLN A 285 -11.43 -3.13 8.26
N ALA A 286 -11.59 -3.97 7.22
CA ALA A 286 -12.90 -4.26 6.64
C ALA A 286 -13.86 -4.89 7.67
N THR A 287 -13.37 -5.84 8.47
CA THR A 287 -14.15 -6.43 9.57
C THR A 287 -14.65 -5.37 10.55
N LEU A 288 -13.78 -4.44 10.94
CA LEU A 288 -14.14 -3.39 11.88
C LEU A 288 -15.14 -2.39 11.28
N LEU A 289 -15.02 -2.06 9.98
CA LEU A 289 -16.05 -1.27 9.28
C LEU A 289 -17.42 -1.96 9.32
N LEU A 290 -17.48 -3.28 9.18
CA LEU A 290 -18.74 -4.04 9.31
C LEU A 290 -19.29 -4.06 10.73
N GLU A 291 -18.44 -4.12 11.76
CA GLU A 291 -18.91 -4.03 13.16
C GLU A 291 -19.51 -2.64 13.46
N ILE A 292 -18.96 -1.58 12.87
CA ILE A 292 -19.52 -0.21 12.94
C ILE A 292 -20.94 -0.16 12.37
N LEU A 293 -21.21 -0.93 11.31
CA LEU A 293 -22.50 -0.97 10.61
C LEU A 293 -23.53 -1.91 11.29
N LYS A 294 -23.13 -2.66 12.29
CA LYS A 294 -23.97 -3.69 12.90
C LYS A 294 -25.21 -3.09 13.58
N GLY A 295 -26.38 -3.56 13.12
CA GLY A 295 -27.68 -3.13 13.66
C GLY A 295 -28.22 -1.83 13.07
N ASP A 296 -27.51 -1.19 12.17
CA ASP A 296 -27.97 0.04 11.52
C ASP A 296 -28.90 -0.27 10.33
N SER A 297 -29.83 0.66 10.08
CA SER A 297 -30.52 0.70 8.78
C SER A 297 -29.49 1.03 7.67
N VAL A 298 -29.84 0.72 6.42
CA VAL A 298 -28.97 1.04 5.27
C VAL A 298 -28.61 2.53 5.22
N GLU A 299 -29.57 3.40 5.48
CA GLU A 299 -29.37 4.84 5.46
C GLU A 299 -28.42 5.30 6.58
N GLU A 300 -28.63 4.82 7.81
CA GLU A 300 -27.78 5.14 8.95
C GLU A 300 -26.36 4.62 8.77
N GLY A 301 -26.21 3.36 8.31
CA GLY A 301 -24.90 2.79 8.03
C GLY A 301 -24.14 3.58 6.97
N ARG A 302 -24.79 3.97 5.87
CA ARG A 302 -24.18 4.84 4.86
C ARG A 302 -23.77 6.20 5.44
N ARG A 303 -24.61 6.80 6.28
CA ARG A 303 -24.32 8.08 6.94
C ARG A 303 -23.08 7.97 7.84
N ARG A 304 -22.94 6.89 8.61
CA ARG A 304 -21.77 6.64 9.46
C ARG A 304 -20.48 6.48 8.67
N LEU A 305 -20.56 5.93 7.46
CA LEU A 305 -19.43 5.83 6.54
C LEU A 305 -19.24 7.09 5.68
N GLY A 306 -19.79 8.25 6.10
CA GLY A 306 -19.62 9.54 5.45
C GLY A 306 -20.61 9.83 4.32
N GLY A 307 -21.52 8.91 3.97
CA GLY A 307 -22.60 9.10 2.99
C GLY A 307 -22.20 8.93 1.53
N ASN A 308 -20.94 9.16 1.18
CA ASN A 308 -20.46 9.15 -0.21
C ASN A 308 -19.71 7.86 -0.59
N LEU A 309 -19.47 6.95 0.37
CA LEU A 309 -18.70 5.75 0.12
C LEU A 309 -19.41 4.85 -0.91
N ARG A 310 -18.76 4.61 -2.05
CA ARG A 310 -19.24 3.76 -3.14
C ARG A 310 -18.48 2.44 -3.23
N GLY A 311 -17.25 2.41 -2.69
CA GLY A 311 -16.43 1.23 -2.81
C GLY A 311 -15.31 1.12 -1.78
N ILE A 312 -14.94 -0.14 -1.54
CA ILE A 312 -13.82 -0.53 -0.69
C ILE A 312 -12.90 -1.41 -1.51
N VAL A 313 -11.60 -1.14 -1.46
CA VAL A 313 -10.57 -1.95 -2.09
C VAL A 313 -9.74 -2.62 -1.01
N ASN A 314 -9.79 -3.94 -0.97
CA ASN A 314 -9.01 -4.75 -0.04
C ASN A 314 -7.68 -5.17 -0.65
N LYS A 315 -6.61 -5.07 0.14
CA LYS A 315 -5.27 -5.54 -0.22
C LYS A 315 -4.64 -6.36 0.91
N GLY A 316 -3.65 -7.16 0.55
CA GLY A 316 -2.77 -7.83 1.52
C GLY A 316 -3.16 -9.24 1.91
N ALA A 317 -4.46 -9.59 1.94
CA ALA A 317 -4.93 -10.96 2.17
C ALA A 317 -6.34 -11.15 1.59
N PRO A 318 -6.78 -12.40 1.34
CA PRO A 318 -8.12 -12.70 0.85
C PRO A 318 -9.23 -12.19 1.78
N LEU A 319 -10.38 -11.88 1.20
CA LEU A 319 -11.61 -11.52 1.92
C LEU A 319 -12.66 -12.63 1.80
N PRO A 320 -13.35 -13.00 2.89
CA PRO A 320 -14.50 -13.90 2.83
C PRO A 320 -15.64 -13.31 1.97
N GLU A 321 -16.32 -14.15 1.18
CA GLU A 321 -17.43 -13.71 0.34
C GLU A 321 -18.60 -13.14 1.16
N SER A 322 -18.86 -13.72 2.34
CA SER A 322 -19.86 -13.20 3.29
C SER A 322 -19.65 -11.74 3.68
N MET A 323 -18.41 -11.26 3.65
CA MET A 323 -18.08 -9.84 3.89
C MET A 323 -18.50 -8.97 2.70
N ARG A 324 -18.33 -9.46 1.46
CA ARG A 324 -18.81 -8.80 0.24
C ARG A 324 -20.32 -8.61 0.26
N GLU A 325 -21.06 -9.67 0.59
CA GLU A 325 -22.53 -9.64 0.69
C GLU A 325 -23.00 -8.62 1.73
N ARG A 326 -22.36 -8.58 2.90
CA ARG A 326 -22.69 -7.62 3.96
C ARG A 326 -22.47 -6.18 3.53
N PHE A 327 -21.38 -5.83 2.87
CA PHE A 327 -21.16 -4.47 2.34
C PHE A 327 -22.15 -4.13 1.21
N SER A 328 -22.45 -5.10 0.34
CA SER A 328 -23.41 -4.93 -0.75
C SER A 328 -24.80 -4.58 -0.24
N HIS A 329 -25.22 -5.08 0.96
CA HIS A 329 -26.46 -4.69 1.62
C HIS A 329 -26.55 -3.17 1.83
N TYR A 330 -25.42 -2.50 2.11
CA TYR A 330 -25.35 -1.03 2.25
C TYR A 330 -25.10 -0.31 0.91
N GLY A 331 -25.14 -1.03 -0.22
CA GLY A 331 -24.84 -0.47 -1.55
C GLY A 331 -23.37 -0.08 -1.73
N ILE A 332 -22.47 -0.70 -0.96
CA ILE A 332 -21.02 -0.51 -1.02
C ILE A 332 -20.38 -1.72 -1.67
N ASP A 333 -19.66 -1.50 -2.76
CA ASP A 333 -18.93 -2.58 -3.43
C ASP A 333 -17.60 -2.82 -2.71
N ILE A 334 -17.19 -4.07 -2.57
CA ILE A 334 -15.86 -4.41 -2.07
C ILE A 334 -15.16 -5.36 -3.04
N THR A 335 -13.91 -5.05 -3.36
CA THR A 335 -13.07 -5.81 -4.27
C THR A 335 -11.73 -6.12 -3.62
N SER A 336 -11.01 -7.10 -4.17
CA SER A 336 -9.66 -7.45 -3.72
C SER A 336 -8.66 -7.24 -4.84
N GLU A 337 -7.44 -6.83 -4.48
CA GLU A 337 -6.31 -6.66 -5.39
C GLU A 337 -5.08 -7.42 -4.86
N TYR A 338 -4.29 -7.93 -5.77
CA TYR A 338 -3.08 -8.71 -5.49
C TYR A 338 -1.83 -7.96 -5.95
N GLY A 339 -0.79 -8.08 -5.16
CA GLY A 339 0.52 -7.54 -5.48
C GLY A 339 1.58 -7.86 -4.45
N LEU A 340 2.81 -7.63 -4.83
CA LEU A 340 4.02 -7.86 -4.03
C LEU A 340 4.86 -6.58 -4.02
N THR A 341 5.71 -6.40 -3.02
CA THR A 341 6.69 -5.32 -2.99
C THR A 341 7.61 -5.40 -4.21
N GLU A 342 8.01 -6.60 -4.58
CA GLU A 342 8.85 -6.94 -5.73
C GLU A 342 8.18 -6.65 -7.09
N CYS A 343 6.88 -6.41 -7.09
CA CYS A 343 6.08 -5.96 -8.25
C CYS A 343 5.54 -4.55 -8.06
N CYS A 344 6.20 -3.71 -7.25
CA CYS A 344 5.77 -2.35 -6.98
C CYS A 344 4.34 -2.21 -6.41
N GLY A 345 3.81 -3.29 -5.80
CA GLY A 345 2.52 -3.28 -5.12
C GLY A 345 1.31 -3.65 -5.96
N GLY A 346 1.36 -3.60 -7.29
CA GLY A 346 0.22 -3.89 -8.15
C GLY A 346 0.50 -4.93 -9.23
N VAL A 347 -0.27 -6.01 -9.26
CA VAL A 347 -0.29 -7.04 -10.31
C VAL A 347 -1.70 -7.16 -10.89
N THR A 348 -2.70 -7.04 -10.03
CA THR A 348 -4.11 -7.02 -10.42
C THR A 348 -4.78 -5.74 -9.94
N CYS A 349 -5.89 -5.39 -10.55
CA CYS A 349 -6.71 -4.25 -10.19
C CYS A 349 -8.19 -4.61 -10.15
N SER A 350 -8.94 -3.80 -9.41
CA SER A 350 -10.39 -3.81 -9.45
C SER A 350 -10.88 -3.23 -10.79
N CYS A 351 -11.96 -3.78 -11.31
CA CYS A 351 -12.63 -3.24 -12.49
C CYS A 351 -13.71 -2.24 -12.08
N VAL A 352 -14.04 -1.31 -12.98
CA VAL A 352 -15.22 -0.45 -12.85
C VAL A 352 -16.19 -0.77 -13.99
N ARG A 353 -17.42 -1.17 -13.63
CA ARG A 353 -18.52 -1.42 -14.57
C ARG A 353 -19.73 -0.56 -14.17
N ASN A 354 -20.25 0.23 -15.11
CA ASN A 354 -21.38 1.12 -14.86
C ASN A 354 -21.17 2.05 -13.64
N GLY A 355 -19.93 2.54 -13.45
CA GLY A 355 -19.57 3.42 -12.33
C GLY A 355 -19.44 2.75 -10.96
N ARG A 356 -19.57 1.41 -10.89
CA ARG A 356 -19.41 0.62 -9.66
C ARG A 356 -18.16 -0.25 -9.71
N LEU A 357 -17.54 -0.48 -8.56
CA LEU A 357 -16.46 -1.46 -8.43
C LEU A 357 -17.00 -2.86 -8.70
N TRP A 358 -16.24 -3.63 -9.45
CA TRP A 358 -16.61 -4.98 -9.81
C TRP A 358 -15.40 -5.92 -9.82
N SER A 359 -15.60 -7.13 -9.36
CA SER A 359 -14.66 -8.25 -9.44
C SER A 359 -15.45 -9.55 -9.45
N LYS A 360 -14.87 -10.61 -10.00
CA LYS A 360 -15.42 -11.95 -9.87
C LYS A 360 -15.24 -12.47 -8.46
N THR A 361 -16.22 -13.22 -7.97
CA THR A 361 -16.19 -13.86 -6.65
C THR A 361 -14.95 -14.73 -6.48
N GLY A 362 -14.27 -14.60 -5.34
CA GLY A 362 -13.03 -15.33 -5.03
C GLY A 362 -11.77 -14.85 -5.76
N SER A 363 -11.89 -13.99 -6.79
CA SER A 363 -10.71 -13.44 -7.47
C SER A 363 -10.04 -12.33 -6.68
N VAL A 364 -8.75 -12.15 -6.93
CA VAL A 364 -7.96 -11.02 -6.42
C VAL A 364 -7.82 -9.91 -7.47
N GLY A 365 -8.77 -9.83 -8.43
CA GLY A 365 -8.84 -8.82 -9.48
C GLY A 365 -8.33 -9.29 -10.83
N MET A 366 -8.48 -8.42 -11.83
CA MET A 366 -8.03 -8.64 -13.19
C MET A 366 -6.58 -8.22 -13.34
N VAL A 367 -5.79 -8.98 -14.09
CA VAL A 367 -4.39 -8.65 -14.38
C VAL A 367 -4.29 -7.30 -15.09
N ILE A 368 -3.44 -6.41 -14.56
CA ILE A 368 -3.21 -5.06 -15.08
C ILE A 368 -2.68 -5.12 -16.52
N GLU A 369 -3.14 -4.21 -17.37
CA GLU A 369 -2.64 -4.02 -18.71
C GLU A 369 -1.11 -3.81 -18.70
N GLY A 370 -0.39 -4.49 -19.61
CA GLY A 370 1.07 -4.43 -19.69
C GLY A 370 1.81 -5.38 -18.74
N ILE A 371 1.10 -6.06 -17.81
CA ILE A 371 1.67 -7.11 -16.98
C ILE A 371 1.34 -8.48 -17.55
N ASN A 372 2.33 -9.35 -17.63
CA ASN A 372 2.17 -10.74 -18.04
C ASN A 372 2.20 -11.64 -16.80
N VAL A 373 1.07 -12.29 -16.53
CA VAL A 373 0.94 -13.33 -15.50
C VAL A 373 0.79 -14.67 -16.19
N ARG A 374 1.56 -15.66 -15.76
CA ARG A 374 1.49 -17.05 -16.21
C ARG A 374 1.40 -17.98 -15.03
N ILE A 375 0.84 -19.16 -15.26
CA ILE A 375 0.81 -20.24 -14.28
C ILE A 375 1.86 -21.27 -14.70
N GLU A 376 2.82 -21.55 -13.84
CA GLU A 376 3.88 -22.52 -14.10
C GLU A 376 3.42 -23.92 -13.71
N LEU A 377 3.65 -24.89 -14.62
CA LEU A 377 3.32 -26.31 -14.43
C LEU A 377 1.90 -26.52 -13.86
N PRO A 378 0.85 -25.99 -14.56
CA PRO A 378 -0.51 -26.11 -14.05
C PRO A 378 -0.92 -27.58 -13.96
N ASP A 379 -1.69 -27.92 -12.91
CA ASP A 379 -2.37 -29.21 -12.80
C ASP A 379 -3.58 -29.29 -13.74
N GLU A 380 -4.39 -30.38 -13.59
CA GLU A 380 -5.60 -30.58 -14.40
C GLU A 380 -6.66 -29.51 -14.21
N GLN A 381 -6.64 -28.78 -13.10
CA GLN A 381 -7.51 -27.66 -12.78
C GLN A 381 -6.92 -26.29 -13.19
N GLY A 382 -5.73 -26.27 -13.79
CA GLY A 382 -5.03 -25.06 -14.19
C GLY A 382 -4.29 -24.35 -13.06
N VAL A 383 -4.15 -24.99 -11.89
CA VAL A 383 -3.53 -24.44 -10.68
C VAL A 383 -2.02 -24.71 -10.68
N GLY A 384 -1.21 -23.68 -10.46
CA GLY A 384 0.24 -23.79 -10.39
C GLY A 384 0.88 -22.54 -9.80
N GLU A 385 2.20 -22.43 -9.85
CA GLU A 385 2.89 -21.25 -9.35
C GLU A 385 2.62 -20.03 -10.24
N VAL A 386 2.29 -18.91 -9.61
CA VAL A 386 2.05 -17.63 -10.31
C VAL A 386 3.39 -16.99 -10.66
N LEU A 387 3.63 -16.80 -11.96
CA LEU A 387 4.80 -16.11 -12.50
C LEU A 387 4.41 -14.75 -13.03
N ILE A 388 5.26 -13.73 -12.78
CA ILE A 388 4.99 -12.34 -13.17
C ILE A 388 6.15 -11.77 -13.97
N ARG A 389 5.83 -11.16 -15.12
CA ARG A 389 6.76 -10.39 -15.94
C ARG A 389 6.11 -9.07 -16.34
N GLY A 390 6.84 -7.97 -16.21
CA GLY A 390 6.36 -6.65 -16.61
C GLY A 390 7.29 -5.53 -16.19
N GLN A 391 6.94 -4.32 -16.58
CA GLN A 391 7.69 -3.12 -16.19
C GLN A 391 7.61 -2.86 -14.67
N ASN A 392 6.63 -3.42 -13.97
CA ASN A 392 6.48 -3.34 -12.52
C ASN A 392 7.46 -4.23 -11.73
N VAL A 393 8.21 -5.10 -12.39
CA VAL A 393 9.17 -6.01 -11.76
C VAL A 393 10.39 -5.24 -11.26
N PHE A 394 10.75 -5.44 -9.99
CA PHE A 394 11.84 -4.77 -9.30
C PHE A 394 13.23 -5.07 -9.89
N ASP A 395 14.25 -4.31 -9.48
CA ASP A 395 15.64 -4.49 -9.94
C ASP A 395 16.41 -5.59 -9.19
N GLY A 396 15.80 -6.15 -8.15
CA GLY A 396 16.39 -7.13 -7.25
C GLY A 396 16.45 -6.65 -5.82
N TYR A 397 17.04 -7.47 -4.94
CA TYR A 397 17.26 -7.10 -3.56
C TYR A 397 18.63 -6.42 -3.40
N PHE A 398 18.65 -5.34 -2.65
CA PHE A 398 19.86 -4.57 -2.38
C PHE A 398 20.93 -5.45 -1.70
N GLU A 399 22.10 -5.58 -2.33
CA GLU A 399 23.25 -6.37 -1.88
C GLU A 399 22.94 -7.85 -1.57
N ASP A 400 21.86 -8.42 -2.14
CA ASP A 400 21.51 -9.83 -1.97
C ASP A 400 21.20 -10.48 -3.32
N GLU A 401 22.26 -10.79 -4.06
CA GLU A 401 22.17 -11.45 -5.37
C GLU A 401 21.62 -12.88 -5.27
N THR A 402 21.88 -13.57 -4.16
CA THR A 402 21.42 -14.93 -3.92
C THR A 402 19.89 -14.98 -3.84
N GLU A 403 19.31 -14.15 -3.00
CA GLU A 403 17.86 -14.05 -2.86
C GLU A 403 17.22 -13.47 -4.13
N THR A 404 17.90 -12.54 -4.81
CA THR A 404 17.45 -12.03 -6.10
C THR A 404 17.31 -13.15 -7.12
N LYS A 405 18.35 -13.96 -7.32
CA LYS A 405 18.34 -15.10 -8.28
C LYS A 405 17.36 -16.20 -7.89
N ALA A 406 17.05 -16.33 -6.60
CA ALA A 406 16.07 -17.31 -6.14
C ALA A 406 14.67 -17.04 -6.68
N ILE A 407 14.27 -15.75 -6.80
CA ILE A 407 12.92 -15.37 -7.21
C ILE A 407 12.86 -14.68 -8.57
N LEU A 408 13.92 -14.02 -9.02
CA LEU A 408 13.95 -13.30 -10.30
C LEU A 408 14.84 -14.05 -11.30
N LYS A 409 14.22 -14.68 -12.30
CA LYS A 409 14.89 -15.45 -13.35
C LYS A 409 14.49 -14.90 -14.72
N ASP A 410 15.46 -14.45 -15.48
CA ASP A 410 15.25 -13.91 -16.84
C ASP A 410 14.16 -12.80 -16.92
N GLY A 411 14.09 -11.95 -15.88
CA GLY A 411 13.10 -10.89 -15.77
C GLY A 411 11.68 -11.37 -15.39
N VAL A 412 11.56 -12.62 -14.91
CA VAL A 412 10.31 -13.23 -14.45
C VAL A 412 10.40 -13.46 -12.95
N ILE A 413 9.44 -12.96 -12.18
CA ILE A 413 9.31 -13.27 -10.75
C ILE A 413 8.60 -14.61 -10.56
N HIS A 414 9.24 -15.51 -9.83
CA HIS A 414 8.65 -16.69 -9.22
C HIS A 414 8.09 -16.29 -7.85
N THR A 415 6.78 -16.10 -7.78
CA THR A 415 6.16 -15.46 -6.60
C THR A 415 6.11 -16.36 -5.35
N GLY A 416 6.18 -17.68 -5.57
CA GLY A 416 5.86 -18.66 -4.55
C GLY A 416 4.37 -18.69 -4.16
N ASP A 417 3.51 -17.91 -4.81
CA ASP A 417 2.06 -18.01 -4.67
C ASP A 417 1.51 -19.02 -5.67
N ILE A 418 0.52 -19.81 -5.24
CA ILE A 418 -0.18 -20.80 -6.07
C ILE A 418 -1.52 -20.21 -6.46
N GLY A 419 -1.89 -20.36 -7.74
CA GLY A 419 -3.13 -19.80 -8.23
C GLY A 419 -3.45 -20.22 -9.66
N TYR A 420 -4.52 -19.66 -10.21
CA TYR A 420 -4.93 -19.86 -11.59
C TYR A 420 -5.51 -18.57 -12.19
N LEU A 421 -5.57 -18.53 -13.51
CA LEU A 421 -6.22 -17.47 -14.29
C LEU A 421 -7.46 -18.05 -14.97
N ASP A 422 -8.55 -17.29 -14.96
CA ASP A 422 -9.69 -17.59 -15.80
C ASP A 422 -9.56 -17.00 -17.21
N GLU A 423 -10.52 -17.28 -18.08
CA GLU A 423 -10.55 -16.83 -19.47
C GLU A 423 -10.59 -15.30 -19.63
N ASP A 424 -11.16 -14.59 -18.64
CA ASP A 424 -11.23 -13.12 -18.59
C ASP A 424 -10.00 -12.49 -17.91
N ARG A 425 -8.95 -13.29 -17.62
CA ARG A 425 -7.72 -12.88 -16.94
C ARG A 425 -7.90 -12.40 -15.49
N PHE A 426 -8.92 -12.87 -14.79
CA PHE A 426 -8.99 -12.72 -13.35
C PHE A 426 -8.07 -13.73 -12.69
N LEU A 427 -7.28 -13.25 -11.73
CA LEU A 427 -6.36 -14.07 -10.95
C LEU A 427 -7.05 -14.57 -9.68
N TYR A 428 -6.83 -15.84 -9.38
CA TYR A 428 -7.27 -16.50 -8.16
C TYR A 428 -6.05 -17.05 -7.44
N ILE A 429 -5.83 -16.61 -6.21
CA ILE A 429 -4.75 -17.11 -5.35
C ILE A 429 -5.35 -18.14 -4.40
N VAL A 430 -4.83 -19.35 -4.43
CA VAL A 430 -5.30 -20.47 -3.61
C VAL A 430 -4.39 -20.73 -2.41
N GLY A 431 -3.12 -20.30 -2.46
CA GLY A 431 -2.21 -20.45 -1.33
C GLY A 431 -0.76 -20.10 -1.63
N ARG A 432 0.15 -20.56 -0.77
CA ARG A 432 1.59 -20.38 -0.92
C ARG A 432 2.32 -21.72 -1.04
N LYS A 433 3.22 -21.82 -2.01
CA LYS A 433 4.03 -23.01 -2.29
C LYS A 433 4.76 -23.55 -1.05
N LYS A 434 5.34 -22.66 -0.25
CA LYS A 434 6.06 -23.02 0.99
C LYS A 434 5.15 -23.49 2.14
N ASN A 435 3.84 -23.17 2.07
CA ASN A 435 2.87 -23.56 3.09
C ASN A 435 2.18 -24.88 2.76
N VAL A 436 2.36 -25.38 1.53
CA VAL A 436 1.80 -26.68 1.13
C VAL A 436 2.28 -27.75 2.09
N MET A 437 1.31 -28.42 2.72
CA MET A 437 1.56 -29.54 3.61
C MET A 437 1.63 -30.81 2.76
N VAL A 438 2.75 -31.53 2.87
CA VAL A 438 2.90 -32.86 2.26
C VAL A 438 2.57 -33.88 3.34
N LEU A 439 1.40 -34.51 3.22
CA LEU A 439 0.96 -35.49 4.19
C LEU A 439 1.78 -36.79 4.08
N SER A 440 1.77 -37.60 5.13
CA SER A 440 2.47 -38.90 5.16
C SER A 440 1.98 -39.88 4.09
N SER A 441 0.77 -39.67 3.58
CA SER A 441 0.16 -40.39 2.45
C SER A 441 0.65 -39.92 1.07
N GLY A 442 1.42 -38.83 1.01
CA GLY A 442 1.98 -38.26 -0.23
C GLY A 442 1.13 -37.19 -0.89
N GLU A 443 -0.09 -36.92 -0.40
CA GLU A 443 -0.94 -35.85 -0.96
C GLU A 443 -0.50 -34.47 -0.47
N ASN A 444 -0.67 -33.50 -1.34
CA ASN A 444 -0.45 -32.09 -1.07
C ASN A 444 -1.73 -31.43 -0.59
N VAL A 445 -1.68 -30.71 0.53
CA VAL A 445 -2.78 -29.90 1.05
C VAL A 445 -2.36 -28.47 1.14
N ILE A 446 -3.10 -27.59 0.50
CA ILE A 446 -2.93 -26.14 0.59
C ILE A 446 -3.76 -25.65 1.79
N PRO A 447 -3.14 -25.22 2.89
CA PRO A 447 -3.86 -24.88 4.11
C PRO A 447 -4.81 -23.69 3.92
N GLU A 448 -4.44 -22.73 3.06
CA GLU A 448 -5.25 -21.54 2.79
C GLU A 448 -6.62 -21.88 2.16
N GLU A 449 -6.72 -22.95 1.38
CA GLU A 449 -8.03 -23.44 0.86
C GLU A 449 -8.96 -23.83 2.01
N LEU A 450 -8.46 -24.57 2.99
CA LEU A 450 -9.23 -25.00 4.14
C LEU A 450 -9.57 -23.84 5.09
N GLU A 451 -8.65 -22.87 5.21
CA GLU A 451 -8.88 -21.63 5.96
C GLU A 451 -10.00 -20.81 5.34
N ALA A 452 -10.03 -20.69 4.01
CA ALA A 452 -11.10 -20.00 3.31
C ALA A 452 -12.49 -20.61 3.62
N GLU A 453 -12.57 -21.94 3.69
CA GLU A 453 -13.79 -22.65 4.09
C GLU A 453 -14.13 -22.43 5.57
N LEU A 454 -13.14 -22.46 6.46
CA LEU A 454 -13.36 -22.20 7.88
C LEU A 454 -13.88 -20.78 8.14
N TYR A 455 -13.43 -19.79 7.37
CA TYR A 455 -13.94 -18.41 7.46
C TYR A 455 -15.40 -18.25 7.03
N GLN A 456 -15.98 -19.23 6.31
CA GLN A 456 -17.43 -19.25 6.02
C GLN A 456 -18.27 -19.67 7.23
N ILE A 457 -17.67 -20.31 8.23
CA ILE A 457 -18.37 -20.70 9.46
C ILE A 457 -18.66 -19.43 10.28
N PRO A 458 -19.93 -19.17 10.65
CA PRO A 458 -20.28 -17.99 11.43
C PRO A 458 -19.44 -17.86 12.70
N ASN A 459 -19.05 -16.64 13.08
CA ASN A 459 -18.21 -16.24 14.21
C ASN A 459 -16.73 -16.65 14.11
N VAL A 460 -16.27 -17.39 13.12
CA VAL A 460 -14.83 -17.57 12.92
C VAL A 460 -14.21 -16.22 12.54
N LYS A 461 -13.36 -15.70 13.41
CA LYS A 461 -12.64 -14.44 13.23
C LYS A 461 -11.23 -14.64 12.67
N GLU A 462 -10.56 -15.69 13.14
CA GLU A 462 -9.24 -16.08 12.69
C GLU A 462 -9.10 -17.60 12.71
N CYS A 463 -8.37 -18.13 11.73
CA CYS A 463 -8.03 -19.54 11.71
C CYS A 463 -6.64 -19.78 11.11
N LEU A 464 -6.04 -20.89 11.47
CA LEU A 464 -4.76 -21.35 10.97
C LEU A 464 -4.83 -22.87 10.80
N VAL A 465 -4.69 -23.32 9.56
CA VAL A 465 -4.59 -24.75 9.24
C VAL A 465 -3.12 -25.14 9.16
N TYR A 466 -2.76 -26.25 9.77
CA TYR A 466 -1.39 -26.76 9.87
C TYR A 466 -1.37 -28.28 9.96
N GLU A 467 -0.20 -28.88 9.73
CA GLU A 467 0.02 -30.30 9.92
C GLU A 467 0.37 -30.59 11.39
N LYS A 468 -0.26 -31.59 11.97
CA LYS A 468 0.04 -32.08 13.32
C LYS A 468 -0.05 -33.61 13.35
N ASP A 469 1.07 -34.24 13.63
CA ASP A 469 1.20 -35.71 13.74
C ASP A 469 0.74 -36.45 12.47
N GLY A 470 1.08 -35.92 11.28
CA GLY A 470 0.69 -36.49 9.98
C GLY A 470 -0.77 -36.22 9.57
N ALA A 471 -1.48 -35.39 10.31
CA ALA A 471 -2.89 -35.06 10.08
C ALA A 471 -3.12 -33.56 9.90
N VAL A 472 -4.17 -33.20 9.16
CA VAL A 472 -4.61 -31.80 9.04
C VAL A 472 -5.28 -31.36 10.34
N ALA A 473 -4.78 -30.26 10.91
CA ALA A 473 -5.28 -29.65 12.13
C ALA A 473 -5.61 -28.17 11.90
N ALA A 474 -6.50 -27.61 12.72
CA ALA A 474 -6.84 -26.19 12.66
C ALA A 474 -6.92 -25.56 14.04
N LYS A 475 -6.36 -24.36 14.20
CA LYS A 475 -6.63 -23.43 15.31
C LYS A 475 -7.69 -22.44 14.84
N VAL A 476 -8.69 -22.18 15.70
CA VAL A 476 -9.80 -21.26 15.39
C VAL A 476 -10.01 -20.31 16.55
N PHE A 477 -10.09 -19.01 16.25
CA PHE A 477 -10.44 -17.95 17.17
C PHE A 477 -11.80 -17.36 16.79
N THR A 478 -12.77 -17.37 17.72
CA THR A 478 -14.10 -16.80 17.53
C THR A 478 -14.35 -15.54 18.38
N GLY A 479 -13.51 -15.31 19.37
CA GLY A 479 -13.72 -14.28 20.39
C GLY A 479 -14.80 -14.64 21.43
N VAL A 480 -15.37 -15.84 21.34
CA VAL A 480 -16.34 -16.41 22.30
C VAL A 480 -15.79 -17.76 22.74
N LEU A 481 -15.74 -17.98 24.04
CA LEU A 481 -15.31 -19.24 24.63
C LEU A 481 -16.50 -19.92 25.33
N GLY A 482 -16.52 -21.25 25.26
CA GLY A 482 -17.48 -22.06 26.00
C GLY A 482 -17.86 -23.35 25.25
N ALA A 483 -18.38 -24.33 25.97
CA ALA A 483 -18.74 -25.62 25.42
C ALA A 483 -19.76 -25.56 24.27
N GLY A 484 -20.67 -24.59 24.30
CA GLY A 484 -21.66 -24.41 23.23
C GLY A 484 -21.03 -23.90 21.93
N GLU A 485 -19.97 -23.08 21.97
CA GLU A 485 -19.25 -22.61 20.77
C GLU A 485 -18.40 -23.72 20.17
N GLU A 486 -17.74 -24.50 21.02
CA GLU A 486 -16.96 -25.66 20.57
C GLU A 486 -17.83 -26.71 19.90
N GLU A 487 -19.00 -27.03 20.47
CA GLU A 487 -19.96 -27.96 19.86
C GLU A 487 -20.48 -27.46 18.52
N ARG A 488 -20.80 -26.17 18.42
CA ARG A 488 -21.23 -25.52 17.17
C ARG A 488 -20.17 -25.62 16.09
N LEU A 489 -18.90 -25.31 16.42
CA LEU A 489 -17.77 -25.43 15.51
C LEU A 489 -17.55 -26.87 15.05
N ASN A 490 -17.65 -27.84 15.96
CA ASN A 490 -17.51 -29.26 15.65
C ASN A 490 -18.64 -29.76 14.72
N ILE A 491 -19.87 -29.25 14.86
CA ILE A 491 -20.97 -29.55 13.94
C ILE A 491 -20.67 -29.01 12.54
N ALA A 492 -20.24 -27.72 12.46
CA ALA A 492 -19.89 -27.08 11.19
C ALA A 492 -18.71 -27.78 10.52
N LEU A 493 -17.69 -28.15 11.29
CA LEU A 493 -16.53 -28.88 10.80
C LEU A 493 -16.91 -30.26 10.24
N ARG A 494 -17.79 -30.98 10.90
CA ARG A 494 -18.33 -32.26 10.37
C ARG A 494 -19.00 -32.07 9.01
N SER A 495 -19.73 -30.96 8.82
CA SER A 495 -20.35 -30.63 7.54
C SER A 495 -19.28 -30.34 6.48
N LEU A 496 -18.31 -29.48 6.78
CA LEU A 496 -17.18 -29.17 5.90
C LEU A 496 -16.42 -30.45 5.52
N ASN A 497 -16.08 -31.30 6.48
CA ASN A 497 -15.33 -32.52 6.22
C ASN A 497 -16.07 -33.54 5.33
N ARG A 498 -17.39 -33.42 5.18
CA ARG A 498 -18.18 -34.23 4.23
C ARG A 498 -18.11 -33.72 2.79
N SER A 499 -17.88 -32.42 2.61
CA SER A 499 -17.83 -31.78 1.29
C SER A 499 -16.44 -31.78 0.65
N ILE A 500 -15.39 -32.14 1.39
CA ILE A 500 -14.00 -32.13 0.92
C ILE A 500 -13.41 -33.53 0.82
N PRO A 501 -12.35 -33.73 -0.02
CA PRO A 501 -11.65 -35.00 -0.14
C PRO A 501 -11.13 -35.53 1.20
N GLY A 502 -11.08 -36.86 1.34
CA GLY A 502 -10.73 -37.52 2.62
C GLY A 502 -9.39 -37.07 3.19
N TYR A 503 -8.37 -36.88 2.34
CA TYR A 503 -7.04 -36.45 2.74
C TYR A 503 -6.97 -34.98 3.21
N LYS A 504 -7.89 -34.11 2.75
CA LYS A 504 -7.99 -32.72 3.17
C LYS A 504 -8.76 -32.52 4.49
N ARG A 505 -9.41 -33.58 5.05
CA ARG A 505 -10.25 -33.44 6.23
C ARG A 505 -9.49 -32.97 7.45
N ILE A 506 -10.01 -31.93 8.11
CA ILE A 506 -9.48 -31.42 9.36
C ILE A 506 -9.83 -32.41 10.47
N GLN A 507 -8.82 -33.06 11.02
CA GLN A 507 -9.01 -34.12 12.02
C GLN A 507 -8.94 -33.61 13.47
N LYS A 508 -8.23 -32.50 13.69
CA LYS A 508 -8.07 -31.87 15.00
C LYS A 508 -8.48 -30.40 14.92
N LEU A 509 -9.41 -29.98 15.78
CA LEU A 509 -9.81 -28.58 15.93
C LEU A 509 -9.42 -28.10 17.32
N GLU A 510 -8.75 -26.95 17.39
CA GLU A 510 -8.37 -26.28 18.62
C GLU A 510 -9.03 -24.90 18.67
N LEU A 511 -9.99 -24.71 19.58
CA LEU A 511 -10.55 -23.40 19.86
C LEU A 511 -9.60 -22.64 20.78
N ILE A 512 -9.06 -21.52 20.28
CA ILE A 512 -8.11 -20.69 21.02
C ILE A 512 -8.79 -19.48 21.66
N SER A 513 -8.28 -19.06 22.84
CA SER A 513 -8.80 -17.96 23.64
C SER A 513 -8.31 -16.58 23.20
N GLU A 514 -7.18 -16.53 22.50
CA GLU A 514 -6.52 -15.29 22.07
C GLU A 514 -6.37 -15.25 20.55
N PRO A 515 -6.35 -14.07 19.96
CA PRO A 515 -6.08 -13.92 18.52
C PRO A 515 -4.72 -14.53 18.14
N LEU A 516 -4.61 -15.02 16.91
CA LEU A 516 -3.36 -15.53 16.36
C LEU A 516 -2.32 -14.40 16.22
N PRO A 517 -1.02 -14.70 16.43
CA PRO A 517 0.07 -13.74 16.22
C PRO A 517 0.04 -13.20 14.79
N LYS A 518 0.28 -11.90 14.64
CA LYS A 518 0.27 -11.21 13.34
C LYS A 518 1.54 -10.39 13.12
N THR A 519 1.89 -10.24 11.85
CA THR A 519 2.91 -9.30 11.42
C THR A 519 2.40 -7.85 11.56
N SER A 520 3.29 -6.86 11.42
CA SER A 520 2.92 -5.43 11.38
C SER A 520 1.92 -5.10 10.27
N SER A 521 1.87 -5.90 9.21
CA SER A 521 0.89 -5.79 8.12
C SER A 521 -0.44 -6.51 8.40
N GLY A 522 -0.63 -7.11 9.59
CA GLY A 522 -1.84 -7.81 9.99
C GLY A 522 -2.00 -9.24 9.45
N LYS A 523 -0.95 -9.82 8.83
CA LYS A 523 -0.96 -11.21 8.36
C LYS A 523 -0.68 -12.17 9.51
N ILE A 524 -1.44 -13.27 9.58
CA ILE A 524 -1.21 -14.34 10.57
C ILE A 524 0.19 -14.94 10.34
N VAL A 525 0.95 -15.05 11.42
CA VAL A 525 2.28 -15.68 11.42
C VAL A 525 2.10 -17.20 11.43
N ARG A 526 2.69 -17.87 10.45
CA ARG A 526 2.78 -19.34 10.36
C ARG A 526 4.19 -19.74 10.86
N ASN A 527 4.26 -20.44 11.96
CA ASN A 527 5.50 -20.99 12.50
C ASN A 527 5.70 -22.42 12.00
#